data_be9c827565c8a356572bf23ed8046b71
#
_entry.id   be9c827565c8a356572bf23ed8046b71
#
_cell.length_a   1.000
_cell.length_b   1.000
_cell.length_c   1.000
_cell.angle_alpha   90.00
_cell.angle_beta   90.00
_cell.angle_gamma   90.00
#
_symmetry.space_group_name_H-M   'P 1'
#
loop_
_entity.id
_entity.type
_entity.pdbx_description
1 polymer ?
#
loop_
_entity_poly.entity_id
_entity_poly.type
_entity_poly.pdbx_seq_one_letter_code
_entity_poly.pdbx_strand_id
1 'polypeptide(L)' 'MDDMTIISKLQKSLAERLQNIGDSILAGGVDNMEKYRYAVGQAHAIQLTLQDISNLLK' A
#
# COMPACT_ATOMS: atom_id res chain seq x y z
N MET A 1 -6.07 -21.67 -10.77
CA MET A 1 -5.14 -20.57 -10.48
C MET A 1 -4.24 -21.01 -9.34
N ASP A 2 -2.93 -20.94 -9.51
CA ASP A 2 -2.03 -21.39 -8.45
C ASP A 2 -1.80 -20.31 -7.40
N ASP A 3 -1.21 -20.71 -6.27
CA ASP A 3 -1.01 -19.82 -5.12
C ASP A 3 -0.12 -18.64 -5.47
N MET A 4 0.88 -18.85 -6.33
CA MET A 4 1.80 -17.77 -6.71
C MET A 4 1.10 -16.70 -7.54
N THR A 5 0.15 -17.10 -8.39
CA THR A 5 -0.63 -16.14 -9.16
C THR A 5 -1.50 -15.28 -8.26
N ILE A 6 -2.12 -15.88 -7.24
CA ILE A 6 -2.94 -15.16 -6.28
C ILE A 6 -2.07 -14.18 -5.48
N ILE A 7 -0.92 -14.63 -5.01
CA ILE A 7 0.01 -13.80 -4.24
C ILE A 7 0.50 -12.63 -5.09
N SER A 8 0.86 -12.88 -6.35
CA SER A 8 1.32 -11.81 -7.25
C SER A 8 0.24 -10.76 -7.46
N LYS A 9 -1.00 -11.19 -7.63
CA LYS A 9 -2.13 -10.26 -7.78
C LYS A 9 -2.36 -9.44 -6.51
N LEU A 10 -2.22 -10.07 -5.35
CA LEU A 10 -2.35 -9.37 -4.07
C LEU A 10 -1.27 -8.31 -3.93
N GLN A 11 -0.01 -8.67 -4.22
CA GLN A 11 1.11 -7.73 -4.16
C GLN A 11 0.87 -6.53 -5.08
N LYS A 12 0.39 -6.79 -6.29
CA LYS A 12 0.10 -5.72 -7.26
C LYS A 12 -1.01 -4.81 -6.75
N SER A 13 -2.07 -5.39 -6.21
CA SER A 13 -3.20 -4.64 -5.67
C SER A 13 -2.76 -3.73 -4.52
N LEU A 14 -1.93 -4.27 -3.61
CA LEU A 14 -1.42 -3.48 -2.48
C LEU A 14 -0.49 -2.36 -2.96
N ALA A 15 0.36 -2.63 -3.95
CA ALA A 15 1.25 -1.62 -4.51
C ALA A 15 0.44 -0.49 -5.18
N GLU A 16 -0.64 -0.82 -5.86
CA GLU A 16 -1.52 0.18 -6.48
C GLU A 16 -2.19 1.05 -5.42
N ARG A 17 -2.64 0.45 -4.31
CA ARG A 17 -3.21 1.22 -3.20
C ARG A 17 -2.19 2.19 -2.61
N LEU A 18 -0.97 1.73 -2.44
CA LEU A 18 0.11 2.56 -1.91
C LEU A 18 0.36 3.74 -2.84
N GLN A 19 0.43 3.49 -4.13
CA GLN A 19 0.63 4.56 -5.12
C GLN A 19 -0.53 5.55 -5.11
N ASN A 20 -1.76 5.07 -5.02
CA ASN A 20 -2.94 5.94 -4.98
C ASN A 20 -2.92 6.84 -3.76
N ILE A 21 -2.49 6.34 -2.61
CA ILE A 21 -2.36 7.14 -1.40
C ILE A 21 -1.31 8.24 -1.61
N GLY A 22 -0.16 7.89 -2.17
CA GLY A 22 0.89 8.85 -2.47
C GLY A 22 0.43 9.92 -3.45
N ASP A 23 -0.28 9.51 -4.49
CA ASP A 23 -0.82 10.43 -5.50
C ASP A 23 -1.83 11.40 -4.87
N SER A 24 -2.66 10.93 -3.95
CA SER A 24 -3.62 11.79 -3.24
C SER A 24 -2.92 12.86 -2.41
N ILE A 25 -1.83 12.51 -1.75
CA ILE A 25 -1.05 13.45 -0.95
C ILE A 25 -0.45 14.52 -1.87
N LEU A 26 0.16 14.09 -2.98
CA LEU A 26 0.80 14.98 -3.93
C LEU A 26 -0.18 15.89 -4.65
N ALA A 27 -1.40 15.39 -4.89
CA ALA A 27 -2.44 16.16 -5.59
C ALA A 27 -3.18 17.15 -4.68
N GLY A 28 -2.83 17.20 -3.39
CA GLY A 28 -3.49 18.10 -2.46
C GLY A 28 -4.82 17.60 -1.94
N GLY A 29 -5.12 16.29 -2.10
CA GLY A 29 -6.32 15.69 -1.53
C GLY A 29 -6.27 15.55 -0.02
N VAL A 30 -5.11 15.82 0.57
CA VAL A 30 -4.89 15.75 2.01
C VAL A 30 -4.63 17.18 2.47
N ASP A 31 -5.64 17.82 3.03
CA ASP A 31 -5.64 19.26 3.30
C ASP A 31 -5.51 19.62 4.78
N ASN A 32 -5.38 18.65 5.66
CA ASN A 32 -5.14 18.92 7.07
C ASN A 32 -4.27 17.81 7.69
N MET A 33 -3.79 18.06 8.90
CA MET A 33 -2.85 17.17 9.57
C MET A 33 -3.46 15.81 9.92
N GLU A 34 -4.74 15.76 10.29
CA GLU A 34 -5.40 14.50 10.59
C GLU A 34 -5.47 13.60 9.37
N LYS A 35 -5.88 14.16 8.24
CA LYS A 35 -5.94 13.42 6.98
C LYS A 35 -4.55 12.97 6.54
N TYR A 36 -3.56 13.82 6.72
CA TYR A 36 -2.17 13.50 6.41
C TYR A 36 -1.68 12.31 7.22
N ARG A 37 -1.89 12.36 8.54
CA ARG A 37 -1.47 11.27 9.43
C ARG A 37 -2.17 9.97 9.11
N TYR A 38 -3.46 10.04 8.78
CA TYR A 38 -4.23 8.88 8.39
C TYR A 38 -3.66 8.25 7.11
N ALA A 39 -3.39 9.08 6.10
CA ALA A 39 -2.85 8.61 4.84
C ALA A 39 -1.46 7.99 5.02
N VAL A 40 -0.59 8.62 5.79
CA VAL A 40 0.75 8.11 6.09
C VAL A 40 0.65 6.77 6.84
N GLY A 41 -0.28 6.66 7.80
CA GLY A 41 -0.49 5.42 8.53
C GLY A 41 -0.93 4.29 7.63
N GLN A 42 -1.85 4.56 6.70
CA GLN A 42 -2.29 3.56 5.72
C GLN A 42 -1.14 3.13 4.81
N ALA A 43 -0.37 4.10 4.31
CA ALA A 43 0.78 3.80 3.45
C ALA A 43 1.80 2.94 4.19
N HIS A 44 2.10 3.27 5.44
CA HIS A 44 3.04 2.51 6.25
C HIS A 44 2.55 1.07 6.48
N ALA A 45 1.26 0.89 6.79
CA ALA A 45 0.69 -0.43 7.00
C ALA A 45 0.77 -1.28 5.72
N ILE A 46 0.52 -0.68 4.57
CA ILE A 46 0.61 -1.38 3.29
C ILE A 46 2.06 -1.79 3.00
N GLN A 47 3.01 -0.89 3.26
CA GLN A 47 4.44 -1.20 3.09
C GLN A 47 4.86 -2.38 3.96
N LEU A 48 4.43 -2.42 5.21
CA LEU A 48 4.74 -3.52 6.11
C LEU A 48 4.11 -4.83 5.63
N THR A 49 2.88 -4.76 5.12
CA THR A 49 2.20 -5.93 4.58
C THR A 49 2.94 -6.48 3.36
N LEU A 50 3.37 -5.61 2.45
CA LEU A 50 4.15 -6.01 1.29
C LEU A 50 5.47 -6.65 1.70
N GLN A 51 6.12 -6.09 2.72
CA GLN A 51 7.36 -6.64 3.25
C GLN A 51 7.13 -8.03 3.84
N ASP A 52 6.04 -8.21 4.58
CA ASP A 52 5.70 -9.51 5.16
C ASP A 52 5.49 -10.56 4.08
N ILE A 53 4.76 -10.22 3.03
CA ILE A 53 4.54 -11.13 1.90
C ILE A 53 5.88 -11.52 1.27
N SER A 54 6.74 -10.54 1.01
CA SER A 54 8.06 -10.78 0.45
C SER A 54 8.89 -11.70 1.33
N ASN A 55 8.87 -11.49 2.64
CA ASN A 55 9.60 -12.32 3.59
C ASN A 55 9.08 -13.75 3.63
N LEU A 56 7.77 -13.93 3.50
CA LEU A 56 7.17 -15.27 3.49
C LEU A 56 7.50 -16.06 2.22
N LEU A 57 7.85 -15.35 1.14
CA LEU A 57 8.20 -15.98 -0.13
C LEU A 57 9.67 -16.38 -0.23
N LYS A 58 10.48 -16.01 0.71
CA LYS A 58 11.93 -16.34 0.71
C LYS A 58 12.20 -17.79 1.09
#